data_44fe138fa1a4300c3ee908716856ce98
#
_entry.id   44fe138fa1a4300c3ee908716856ce98
#
_cell.length_a   1.000
_cell.length_b   1.000
_cell.length_c   1.000
_cell.angle_alpha   90.00
_cell.angle_beta   90.00
_cell.angle_gamma   90.00
#
_symmetry.space_group_name_H-M   'P 1'
#
loop_
_entity.id
_entity.type
_entity.pdbx_description
1 polymer ?
#
loop_
_entity_poly.entity_id
_entity_poly.type
_entity_poly.pdbx_seq_one_letter_code
_entity_poly.pdbx_strand_id
1 'polypeptide(L)'
;DMHELGIRYDRPYRKCARIVGDTMGKYHPHGDSSIYGALVNMAQEWSTRYPLVDGHGNFGSVDGDGAAAMRYTEARLSKISMEMLADINKDTVDFQPNFDETEREPVVLPARFPNLLVNGTTGIAVGMATNIPPHNLRETINAVVKIIDNIVEEDRETAMEELLEIVKGPDFPTGCLLYTSPSPRDCS
;
A
#
# COMPACT_ATOMS: atom_id res chain seq x y z
N ASP A 1 -12.67 4.64 -3.57
CA ASP A 1 -13.54 4.26 -4.70
C ASP A 1 -13.83 2.75 -4.73
N MET A 2 -12.84 1.86 -5.01
CA MET A 2 -13.08 0.40 -5.11
C MET A 2 -13.87 -0.20 -3.94
N HIS A 3 -13.68 0.30 -2.73
CA HIS A 3 -14.41 -0.12 -1.54
C HIS A 3 -15.90 0.25 -1.62
N GLU A 4 -16.22 1.47 -2.05
CA GLU A 4 -17.61 1.93 -2.25
C GLU A 4 -18.32 1.16 -3.34
N LEU A 5 -17.60 0.83 -4.42
CA LEU A 5 -18.11 0.01 -5.51
C LEU A 5 -18.30 -1.46 -5.12
N GLY A 6 -17.94 -1.85 -3.89
CA GLY A 6 -18.01 -3.22 -3.42
C GLY A 6 -17.08 -4.19 -4.14
N ILE A 7 -15.99 -3.70 -4.69
CA ILE A 7 -14.98 -4.50 -5.42
C ILE A 7 -14.00 -5.09 -4.42
N ARG A 8 -14.41 -6.16 -3.74
CA ARG A 8 -13.70 -6.79 -2.62
C ARG A 8 -13.12 -8.13 -3.02
N TYR A 9 -12.16 -8.64 -2.22
CA TYR A 9 -11.48 -9.91 -2.45
C TYR A 9 -12.43 -11.13 -2.55
N ASP A 10 -13.60 -11.06 -1.92
CA ASP A 10 -14.64 -12.08 -1.90
C ASP A 10 -15.70 -11.91 -3.00
N ARG A 11 -15.49 -10.99 -3.93
CA ARG A 11 -16.38 -10.67 -5.04
C ARG A 11 -15.67 -10.88 -6.38
N PRO A 12 -16.43 -11.01 -7.48
CA PRO A 12 -15.85 -11.11 -8.81
C PRO A 12 -14.98 -9.91 -9.15
N TYR A 13 -13.93 -10.16 -9.95
CA TYR A 13 -13.12 -9.09 -10.54
C TYR A 13 -13.95 -8.12 -11.37
N ARG A 14 -13.49 -6.90 -11.48
CA ARG A 14 -14.07 -5.86 -12.35
C ARG A 14 -13.03 -5.36 -13.32
N LYS A 15 -13.46 -4.97 -14.52
CA LYS A 15 -12.59 -4.37 -15.53
C LYS A 15 -11.89 -3.13 -14.99
N CYS A 16 -10.56 -3.06 -15.15
CA CYS A 16 -9.78 -1.91 -14.71
C CYS A 16 -10.26 -0.61 -15.36
N ALA A 17 -10.72 -0.65 -16.60
CA ALA A 17 -11.30 0.51 -17.28
C ALA A 17 -12.50 1.11 -16.52
N ARG A 18 -13.34 0.27 -15.90
CA ARG A 18 -14.44 0.75 -15.06
C ARG A 18 -13.94 1.39 -13.77
N ILE A 19 -13.01 0.74 -13.08
CA ILE A 19 -12.43 1.26 -11.83
C ILE A 19 -11.78 2.62 -12.09
N VAL A 20 -10.99 2.73 -13.14
CA VAL A 20 -10.32 3.97 -13.55
C VAL A 20 -11.34 5.07 -13.88
N GLY A 21 -12.40 4.73 -14.64
CA GLY A 21 -13.45 5.68 -15.02
C GLY A 21 -14.22 6.23 -13.80
N ASP A 22 -14.62 5.35 -12.89
CA ASP A 22 -15.33 5.74 -11.68
C ASP A 22 -14.43 6.61 -10.76
N THR A 23 -13.16 6.23 -10.59
CA THR A 23 -12.19 7.01 -9.80
C THR A 23 -11.92 8.38 -10.42
N MET A 24 -11.75 8.45 -11.73
CA MET A 24 -11.53 9.71 -12.44
C MET A 24 -12.74 10.64 -12.32
N GLY A 25 -13.93 10.10 -12.41
CA GLY A 25 -15.15 10.89 -12.32
C GLY A 25 -15.45 11.43 -10.92
N LYS A 26 -15.06 10.71 -9.87
CA LYS A 26 -15.42 11.07 -8.49
C LYS A 26 -14.31 11.72 -7.68
N TYR A 27 -13.07 11.26 -7.82
CA TYR A 27 -12.00 11.59 -6.87
C TYR A 27 -10.74 12.16 -7.50
N HIS A 28 -10.44 11.85 -8.74
CA HIS A 28 -9.16 12.22 -9.33
C HIS A 28 -9.31 12.71 -10.78
N PRO A 29 -9.60 14.00 -11.02
CA PRO A 29 -9.90 14.56 -12.32
C PRO A 29 -8.63 14.78 -13.17
N HIS A 30 -7.72 13.81 -13.18
CA HIS A 30 -6.50 13.78 -13.98
C HIS A 30 -6.56 12.69 -15.04
N GLY A 31 -5.49 12.50 -15.81
CA GLY A 31 -5.46 11.52 -16.88
C GLY A 31 -5.67 10.07 -16.39
N ASP A 32 -6.41 9.29 -17.16
CA ASP A 32 -6.69 7.87 -16.90
C ASP A 32 -5.43 7.01 -16.76
N SER A 33 -4.37 7.38 -17.49
CA SER A 33 -3.08 6.69 -17.44
C SER A 33 -2.39 6.78 -16.08
N SER A 34 -2.53 7.91 -15.37
CA SER A 34 -1.96 8.07 -14.02
C SER A 34 -2.71 7.19 -12.99
N ILE A 35 -4.04 7.15 -13.08
CA ILE A 35 -4.88 6.31 -12.22
C ILE A 35 -4.62 4.83 -12.49
N TYR A 36 -4.56 4.44 -13.78
CA TYR A 36 -4.27 3.06 -14.14
C TYR A 36 -2.85 2.65 -13.75
N GLY A 37 -1.86 3.51 -13.94
CA GLY A 37 -0.49 3.26 -13.49
C GLY A 37 -0.38 3.01 -11.98
N ALA A 38 -1.09 3.78 -11.16
CA ALA A 38 -1.17 3.55 -9.72
C ALA A 38 -1.85 2.22 -9.37
N LEU A 39 -2.95 1.88 -10.06
CA LEU A 39 -3.64 0.60 -9.88
C LEU A 39 -2.72 -0.59 -10.21
N VAL A 40 -2.02 -0.51 -11.34
CA VAL A 40 -1.05 -1.52 -11.79
C VAL A 40 0.05 -1.71 -10.75
N ASN A 41 0.66 -0.62 -10.28
CA ASN A 41 1.72 -0.68 -9.28
C ASN A 41 1.29 -1.38 -7.98
N MET A 42 0.06 -1.11 -7.51
CA MET A 42 -0.50 -1.78 -6.32
C MET A 42 -0.81 -3.26 -6.53
N ALA A 43 -0.88 -3.74 -7.76
CA ALA A 43 -1.16 -5.13 -8.11
C ALA A 43 0.12 -5.94 -8.42
N GLN A 44 1.24 -5.28 -8.67
CA GLN A 44 2.50 -5.94 -9.03
C GLN A 44 3.21 -6.48 -7.80
N GLU A 45 3.45 -7.79 -7.76
CA GLU A 45 4.13 -8.47 -6.65
C GLU A 45 5.60 -8.08 -6.47
N TRP A 46 6.25 -7.59 -7.54
CA TRP A 46 7.62 -7.08 -7.48
C TRP A 46 7.72 -5.60 -7.13
N SER A 47 6.64 -4.84 -7.24
CA SER A 47 6.60 -3.41 -6.91
C SER A 47 6.12 -3.16 -5.49
N THR A 48 5.23 -4.02 -4.97
CA THR A 48 4.61 -3.87 -3.67
C THR A 48 4.78 -5.14 -2.86
N ARG A 49 5.39 -5.07 -1.69
CA ARG A 49 5.69 -6.25 -0.84
C ARG A 49 4.43 -7.03 -0.46
N TYR A 50 3.37 -6.31 -0.11
CA TYR A 50 2.04 -6.87 0.15
C TYR A 50 1.04 -6.17 -0.75
N PRO A 51 0.75 -6.70 -1.94
CA PRO A 51 -0.12 -6.07 -2.91
C PRO A 51 -1.49 -5.71 -2.34
N LEU A 52 -1.91 -4.48 -2.54
CA LEU A 52 -3.20 -3.96 -2.08
C LEU A 52 -4.32 -4.24 -3.10
N VAL A 53 -3.95 -4.56 -4.32
CA VAL A 53 -4.86 -4.91 -5.41
C VAL A 53 -4.55 -6.34 -5.87
N ASP A 54 -5.59 -7.13 -6.01
CA ASP A 54 -5.55 -8.46 -6.63
C ASP A 54 -5.92 -8.30 -8.09
N GLY A 55 -4.92 -8.44 -8.97
CA GLY A 55 -5.04 -8.25 -10.41
C GLY A 55 -5.26 -9.57 -11.16
N HIS A 56 -6.07 -9.52 -12.23
CA HIS A 56 -6.29 -10.64 -13.15
C HIS A 56 -6.02 -10.20 -14.58
N GLY A 57 -5.07 -10.87 -15.24
CA GLY A 57 -4.59 -10.53 -16.57
C GLY A 57 -3.12 -10.16 -16.57
N ASN A 58 -2.67 -9.48 -17.63
CA ASN A 58 -1.28 -9.05 -17.78
C ASN A 58 -1.06 -7.68 -17.13
N PHE A 59 -0.40 -7.65 -16.00
CA PHE A 59 0.02 -6.44 -15.28
C PHE A 59 1.50 -6.09 -15.49
N GLY A 60 2.12 -6.65 -16.54
CA GLY A 60 3.52 -6.45 -16.85
C GLY A 60 4.43 -7.56 -16.31
N SER A 61 5.72 -7.37 -16.45
CA SER A 61 6.74 -8.28 -15.93
C SER A 61 7.85 -7.53 -15.20
N VAL A 62 8.64 -8.25 -14.39
CA VAL A 62 9.82 -7.71 -13.73
C VAL A 62 10.91 -7.30 -14.75
N ASP A 63 10.90 -7.87 -15.94
CA ASP A 63 11.83 -7.56 -17.02
C ASP A 63 11.51 -6.27 -17.79
N GLY A 64 10.45 -5.55 -17.34
CA GLY A 64 10.10 -4.24 -17.87
C GLY A 64 8.98 -4.22 -18.91
N ASP A 65 8.31 -5.35 -19.17
CA ASP A 65 7.11 -5.34 -19.99
C ASP A 65 6.00 -4.54 -19.31
N GLY A 66 5.34 -3.67 -20.08
CA GLY A 66 4.22 -2.88 -19.58
C GLY A 66 2.96 -3.71 -19.37
N ALA A 67 2.07 -3.24 -18.53
CA ALA A 67 0.75 -3.84 -18.37
C ALA A 67 -0.07 -3.74 -19.66
N ALA A 68 -0.94 -4.72 -19.88
CA ALA A 68 -1.94 -4.64 -20.94
C ALA A 68 -2.90 -3.47 -20.72
N ALA A 69 -3.55 -2.99 -21.77
CA ALA A 69 -4.51 -1.90 -21.66
C ALA A 69 -5.65 -2.24 -20.68
N MET A 70 -6.11 -1.24 -19.93
CA MET A 70 -7.10 -1.39 -18.85
C MET A 70 -8.43 -2.02 -19.26
N ARG A 71 -8.74 -2.07 -20.55
CA ARG A 71 -9.92 -2.77 -21.10
C ARG A 71 -9.79 -4.29 -21.05
N TYR A 72 -8.57 -4.81 -20.97
CA TYR A 72 -8.29 -6.26 -20.93
C TYR A 72 -8.06 -6.78 -19.50
N THR A 73 -7.51 -5.95 -18.63
CA THR A 73 -7.19 -6.34 -17.24
C THR A 73 -8.40 -6.17 -16.33
N GLU A 74 -8.40 -6.95 -15.27
CA GLU A 74 -9.41 -6.92 -14.22
C GLU A 74 -8.73 -6.81 -12.84
N ALA A 75 -9.43 -6.25 -11.88
CA ALA A 75 -8.90 -6.08 -10.53
C ALA A 75 -9.99 -6.15 -9.47
N ARG A 76 -9.56 -6.40 -8.24
CA ARG A 76 -10.35 -6.27 -7.01
C ARG A 76 -9.41 -5.92 -5.86
N LEU A 77 -9.95 -5.48 -4.74
CA LEU A 77 -9.17 -5.28 -3.52
C LEU A 77 -8.65 -6.63 -3.01
N SER A 78 -7.39 -6.67 -2.61
CA SER A 78 -6.82 -7.82 -1.92
C SER A 78 -7.37 -7.94 -0.50
N LYS A 79 -7.17 -9.10 0.16
CA LYS A 79 -7.64 -9.31 1.52
C LYS A 79 -7.01 -8.32 2.51
N ILE A 80 -5.71 -8.02 2.38
CA ILE A 80 -5.01 -7.09 3.26
C ILE A 80 -5.52 -5.65 3.13
N SER A 81 -6.03 -5.26 1.96
CA SER A 81 -6.61 -3.93 1.75
C SER A 81 -7.85 -3.69 2.59
N MET A 82 -8.56 -4.75 3.00
CA MET A 82 -9.70 -4.62 3.88
C MET A 82 -9.29 -4.14 5.27
N GLU A 83 -8.08 -4.47 5.71
CA GLU A 83 -7.53 -3.97 6.98
C GLU A 83 -7.11 -2.49 6.90
N MET A 84 -6.75 -2.02 5.70
CA MET A 84 -6.50 -0.59 5.46
C MET A 84 -7.77 0.26 5.56
N LEU A 85 -8.90 -0.32 5.21
CA LEU A 85 -10.21 0.34 5.11
C LEU A 85 -11.13 -0.02 6.28
N ALA A 86 -10.68 -0.88 7.20
CA ALA A 86 -11.47 -1.31 8.34
C ALA A 86 -11.91 -0.10 9.19
N ASP A 87 -13.17 -0.10 9.56
CA ASP A 87 -13.78 0.94 10.39
C ASP A 87 -13.82 2.36 9.77
N ILE A 88 -13.61 2.49 8.46
CA ILE A 88 -13.66 3.79 7.76
C ILE A 88 -15.01 4.53 7.96
N ASN A 89 -16.09 3.79 8.18
CA ASN A 89 -17.43 4.34 8.39
C ASN A 89 -17.77 4.58 9.88
N LYS A 90 -16.78 4.48 10.78
CA LYS A 90 -16.98 4.61 12.22
C LYS A 90 -16.37 5.89 12.82
N ASP A 91 -16.27 6.94 12.03
CA ASP A 91 -15.69 8.22 12.47
C ASP A 91 -14.25 8.08 13.00
N THR A 92 -13.45 7.24 12.33
CA THR A 92 -12.05 6.96 12.69
C THR A 92 -11.07 7.89 12.01
N VAL A 93 -11.48 8.57 10.95
CA VAL A 93 -10.67 9.48 10.15
C VAL A 93 -11.51 10.65 9.66
N ASP A 94 -10.85 11.78 9.42
CA ASP A 94 -11.49 12.97 8.86
C ASP A 94 -11.80 12.79 7.36
N PHE A 95 -12.89 13.41 6.94
CA PHE A 95 -13.31 13.46 5.54
C PHE A 95 -13.35 14.88 5.04
N GLN A 96 -12.89 15.09 3.81
CA GLN A 96 -12.97 16.35 3.09
C GLN A 96 -13.83 16.21 1.83
N PRO A 97 -14.38 17.31 1.29
CA PRO A 97 -15.00 17.29 -0.03
C PRO A 97 -14.01 16.90 -1.11
N ASN A 98 -14.50 16.19 -2.14
CA ASN A 98 -13.72 15.96 -3.36
C ASN A 98 -13.58 17.27 -4.17
N PHE A 99 -12.98 17.20 -5.38
CA PHE A 99 -12.67 18.35 -6.21
C PHE A 99 -13.89 19.18 -6.67
N ASP A 100 -15.07 18.60 -6.77
CA ASP A 100 -16.31 19.26 -7.20
C ASP A 100 -17.36 19.35 -6.08
N GLU A 101 -17.02 18.98 -4.86
CA GLU A 101 -17.85 19.01 -3.66
C GLU A 101 -19.10 18.10 -3.72
N THR A 102 -19.14 17.16 -4.68
CA THR A 102 -20.28 16.24 -4.83
C THR A 102 -20.12 14.99 -3.95
N GLU A 103 -18.91 14.61 -3.62
CA GLU A 103 -18.58 13.44 -2.81
C GLU A 103 -17.65 13.82 -1.65
N ARG A 104 -17.47 12.93 -0.71
CA ARG A 104 -16.50 13.09 0.37
C ARG A 104 -15.45 11.99 0.30
N GLU A 105 -14.20 12.38 0.51
CA GLU A 105 -13.06 11.46 0.53
C GLU A 105 -12.34 11.53 1.87
N PRO A 106 -11.78 10.41 2.37
CA PRO A 106 -11.01 10.40 3.60
C PRO A 106 -9.67 11.13 3.38
N VAL A 107 -9.26 11.94 4.35
CA VAL A 107 -7.95 12.61 4.34
C VAL A 107 -6.82 11.59 4.45
N VAL A 108 -7.01 10.56 5.28
CA VAL A 108 -6.13 9.40 5.44
C VAL A 108 -6.96 8.14 5.59
N LEU A 109 -6.36 6.97 5.39
CA LEU A 109 -7.01 5.69 5.65
C LEU A 109 -6.82 5.27 7.12
N PRO A 110 -7.81 4.59 7.75
CA PRO A 110 -7.72 4.19 9.16
C PRO A 110 -6.61 3.17 9.44
N ALA A 111 -6.23 2.35 8.50
CA ALA A 111 -5.13 1.39 8.50
C ALA A 111 -4.87 0.67 9.85
N ARG A 112 -5.29 -0.57 9.96
CA ARG A 112 -5.06 -1.39 11.17
C ARG A 112 -3.63 -1.94 11.29
N PHE A 113 -2.79 -1.71 10.32
CA PHE A 113 -1.38 -2.09 10.34
C PHE A 113 -0.52 -0.95 9.77
N PRO A 114 0.76 -0.85 10.15
CA PRO A 114 1.63 0.25 9.74
C PRO A 114 2.11 0.09 8.29
N ASN A 115 1.23 0.36 7.32
CA ASN A 115 1.49 0.17 5.89
C ASN A 115 2.70 0.97 5.39
N LEU A 116 3.00 2.11 6.01
CA LEU A 116 4.18 2.91 5.69
C LEU A 116 5.49 2.12 5.80
N LEU A 117 5.63 1.29 6.84
CA LEU A 117 6.79 0.42 7.02
C LEU A 117 6.66 -0.88 6.23
N VAL A 118 5.48 -1.47 6.18
CA VAL A 118 5.24 -2.77 5.58
C VAL A 118 5.44 -2.75 4.07
N ASN A 119 4.87 -1.78 3.37
CA ASN A 119 5.04 -1.62 1.91
C ASN A 119 6.11 -0.58 1.54
N GLY A 120 6.61 0.18 2.51
CA GLY A 120 7.54 1.25 2.24
C GLY A 120 6.89 2.42 1.49
N THR A 121 7.68 3.42 1.18
CA THR A 121 7.27 4.56 0.35
C THR A 121 8.47 5.30 -0.22
N THR A 122 8.28 5.92 -1.36
CA THR A 122 9.21 6.88 -1.93
C THR A 122 8.46 8.18 -2.22
N GLY A 123 9.10 9.30 -1.94
CA GLY A 123 8.51 10.61 -2.21
C GLY A 123 9.60 11.65 -2.43
N ILE A 124 9.35 12.55 -3.37
CA ILE A 124 10.24 13.65 -3.71
C ILE A 124 9.48 14.96 -3.50
N ALA A 125 10.03 15.81 -2.63
CA ALA A 125 9.52 17.15 -2.41
C ALA A 125 10.66 18.17 -2.59
N VAL A 126 10.31 19.45 -2.66
CA VAL A 126 11.32 20.52 -2.76
C VAL A 126 12.16 20.54 -1.47
N GLY A 127 13.46 20.31 -1.60
CA GLY A 127 14.40 20.31 -0.49
C GLY A 127 14.39 19.07 0.41
N MET A 128 13.57 18.06 0.11
CA MET A 128 13.46 16.85 0.91
C MET A 128 13.05 15.65 0.07
N ALA A 129 13.59 14.48 0.37
CA ALA A 129 13.17 13.22 -0.24
C ALA A 129 12.98 12.15 0.83
N THR A 130 12.03 11.24 0.60
CA THR A 130 11.78 10.08 1.46
C THR A 130 11.97 8.81 0.64
N ASN A 131 12.66 7.84 1.23
CA ASN A 131 12.78 6.50 0.68
C ASN A 131 12.79 5.49 1.85
N ILE A 132 11.63 4.92 2.12
CA ILE A 132 11.45 3.91 3.17
C ILE A 132 11.30 2.56 2.48
N PRO A 133 12.21 1.59 2.70
CA PRO A 133 12.08 0.25 2.15
C PRO A 133 10.93 -0.52 2.82
N PRO A 134 10.38 -1.55 2.16
CA PRO A 134 9.37 -2.42 2.75
C PRO A 134 9.97 -3.31 3.85
N HIS A 135 9.12 -3.71 4.80
CA HIS A 135 9.48 -4.58 5.92
C HIS A 135 8.50 -5.73 6.09
N ASN A 136 8.95 -6.78 6.79
CA ASN A 136 8.12 -7.94 7.05
C ASN A 136 6.94 -7.59 7.96
N LEU A 137 5.72 -7.94 7.55
CA LEU A 137 4.50 -7.62 8.28
C LEU A 137 4.49 -8.20 9.71
N ARG A 138 4.93 -9.44 9.88
CA ARG A 138 4.97 -10.10 11.19
C ARG A 138 5.95 -9.42 12.12
N GLU A 139 7.14 -9.13 11.65
CA GLU A 139 8.15 -8.41 12.44
C GLU A 139 7.66 -7.04 12.85
N THR A 140 7.05 -6.30 11.93
CA THR A 140 6.51 -4.96 12.20
C THR A 140 5.37 -5.01 13.22
N ILE A 141 4.45 -5.97 13.11
CA ILE A 141 3.37 -6.14 14.11
C ILE A 141 3.94 -6.55 15.47
N ASN A 142 4.91 -7.45 15.51
CA ASN A 142 5.55 -7.85 16.77
C ASN A 142 6.26 -6.67 17.44
N ALA A 143 6.88 -5.78 16.68
CA ALA A 143 7.46 -4.54 17.21
C ALA A 143 6.40 -3.61 17.81
N VAL A 144 5.25 -3.45 17.14
CA VAL A 144 4.12 -2.68 17.66
C VAL A 144 3.59 -3.28 18.97
N VAL A 145 3.42 -4.60 19.02
CA VAL A 145 2.99 -5.30 20.24
C VAL A 145 3.99 -5.07 21.37
N LYS A 146 5.29 -5.20 21.11
CA LYS A 146 6.34 -4.94 22.11
C LYS A 146 6.30 -3.51 22.66
N ILE A 147 6.06 -2.51 21.80
CA ILE A 147 5.92 -1.12 22.24
C ILE A 147 4.70 -0.97 23.17
N ILE A 148 3.58 -1.56 22.78
CA ILE A 148 2.35 -1.50 23.59
C ILE A 148 2.55 -2.18 24.94
N ASP A 149 3.14 -3.37 24.98
CA ASP A 149 3.41 -4.11 26.21
C ASP A 149 4.32 -3.31 27.14
N ASN A 150 5.41 -2.73 26.65
CA ASN A 150 6.31 -1.91 27.44
C ASN A 150 5.62 -0.67 28.02
N ILE A 151 4.73 -0.01 27.26
CA ILE A 151 3.97 1.15 27.73
C ILE A 151 2.92 0.74 28.77
N VAL A 152 2.17 -0.34 28.50
CA VAL A 152 1.01 -0.72 29.32
C VAL A 152 1.43 -1.47 30.58
N GLU A 153 2.40 -2.37 30.47
CA GLU A 153 2.80 -3.25 31.58
C GLU A 153 3.98 -2.71 32.38
N GLU A 154 4.93 -2.04 31.74
CA GLU A 154 6.17 -1.58 32.35
C GLU A 154 6.26 -0.06 32.53
N ASP A 155 5.28 0.70 32.01
CA ASP A 155 5.23 2.17 32.01
C ASP A 155 6.56 2.83 31.56
N ARG A 156 7.16 2.25 30.51
CA ARG A 156 8.43 2.72 29.94
C ARG A 156 8.40 2.81 28.41
N GLU A 157 9.29 3.63 27.87
CA GLU A 157 9.57 3.64 26.44
C GLU A 157 10.37 2.42 26.00
N THR A 158 10.16 1.99 24.78
CA THR A 158 10.90 0.87 24.16
C THR A 158 12.22 1.38 23.63
N ALA A 159 13.32 0.74 24.00
CA ALA A 159 14.64 1.08 23.47
C ALA A 159 14.75 0.65 21.99
N MET A 160 15.57 1.39 21.22
CA MET A 160 15.79 1.10 19.81
C MET A 160 16.39 -0.30 19.60
N GLU A 161 17.25 -0.73 20.46
CA GLU A 161 17.90 -2.03 20.44
C GLU A 161 16.88 -3.19 20.50
N GLU A 162 15.85 -3.04 21.33
CA GLU A 162 14.76 -4.04 21.44
C GLU A 162 13.96 -4.14 20.13
N LEU A 163 13.75 -3.01 19.45
CA LEU A 163 13.06 -2.99 18.15
C LEU A 163 13.91 -3.61 17.04
N LEU A 164 15.21 -3.37 17.05
CA LEU A 164 16.16 -3.94 16.07
C LEU A 164 16.32 -5.46 16.24
N GLU A 165 16.09 -6.01 17.42
CA GLU A 165 16.04 -7.46 17.64
C GLU A 165 14.82 -8.11 16.99
N ILE A 166 13.72 -7.36 16.81
CA ILE A 166 12.46 -7.83 16.24
C ILE A 166 12.42 -7.55 14.74
N VAL A 167 12.66 -6.30 14.33
CA VAL A 167 12.71 -5.88 12.93
C VAL A 167 14.15 -5.92 12.44
N LYS A 168 14.50 -7.01 11.77
CA LYS A 168 15.89 -7.31 11.41
C LYS A 168 16.40 -6.59 10.18
N GLY A 169 15.53 -5.92 9.43
CA GLY A 169 15.87 -5.15 8.27
C GLY A 169 14.78 -5.15 7.19
N PRO A 170 15.06 -4.54 6.04
CA PRO A 170 14.15 -4.51 4.90
C PRO A 170 13.79 -5.91 4.39
N ASP A 171 12.57 -6.05 3.92
CA ASP A 171 12.03 -7.27 3.30
C ASP A 171 11.49 -6.94 1.91
N PHE A 172 12.37 -7.03 0.91
CA PHE A 172 12.03 -6.66 -0.46
C PHE A 172 11.16 -7.71 -1.16
N PRO A 173 10.20 -7.30 -2.02
CA PRO A 173 9.31 -8.23 -2.72
C PRO A 173 10.06 -9.19 -3.65
N THR A 174 11.23 -8.81 -4.16
CA THR A 174 12.08 -9.63 -5.03
C THR A 174 13.02 -10.58 -4.26
N GLY A 175 12.93 -10.63 -2.91
CA GLY A 175 13.76 -11.50 -2.09
C GLY A 175 15.24 -11.10 -2.04
N CYS A 176 15.56 -9.82 -2.27
CA CYS A 176 16.92 -9.32 -2.20
C CYS A 176 17.53 -9.57 -0.82
N LEU A 177 18.67 -10.27 -0.79
CA LEU A 177 19.43 -10.52 0.42
C LEU A 177 20.46 -9.40 0.63
N LEU A 178 20.33 -8.70 1.76
CA LEU A 178 21.33 -7.74 2.21
C LEU A 178 22.47 -8.50 2.90
N TYR A 179 23.59 -8.68 2.20
CA TYR A 179 24.83 -9.14 2.82
C TYR A 179 25.57 -7.95 3.47
N THR A 180 26.53 -8.25 4.33
CA THR A 180 27.25 -7.31 5.21
C THR A 180 27.96 -6.13 4.53
N SER A 181 27.88 -5.99 3.24
CA SER A 181 28.31 -4.81 2.50
C SER A 181 27.31 -4.54 1.36
N PRO A 182 26.14 -3.98 1.66
CA PRO A 182 25.14 -3.76 0.65
C PRO A 182 25.58 -2.67 -0.32
N SER A 183 25.91 -3.06 -1.54
CA SER A 183 25.85 -2.12 -2.64
C SER A 183 24.39 -1.96 -3.05
N PRO A 184 23.85 -0.74 -3.12
CA PRO A 184 22.49 -0.52 -3.67
C PRO A 184 22.30 -1.04 -5.11
N ARG A 185 23.40 -1.45 -5.74
CA ARG A 185 23.42 -1.98 -7.11
C ARG A 185 23.15 -3.49 -7.19
N ASP A 186 23.20 -4.18 -6.06
CA ASP A 186 23.05 -5.64 -6.03
C ASP A 186 21.57 -6.05 -5.91
N CYS A 187 20.67 -5.09 -5.85
CA CYS A 187 19.22 -5.26 -5.68
C CYS A 187 18.38 -4.69 -6.84
N SER A 188 19.02 -4.41 -7.97
CA SER A 188 18.36 -3.89 -9.18
C SER A 188 18.11 -4.98 -10.22
#